data_3dfe37632d71708ceb22ece4ce61ff79
#
_entry.id   3dfe37632d71708ceb22ece4ce61ff79
#
_cell.length_a   1.000
_cell.length_b   1.000
_cell.length_c   1.000
_cell.angle_alpha   90.00
_cell.angle_beta   90.00
_cell.angle_gamma   90.00
#
_symmetry.space_group_name_H-M   'P 1'
#
loop_
_entity.id
_entity.type
_entity.pdbx_description
1 polymer ?
#
loop_
_entity_poly.entity_id
_entity_poly.type
_entity_poly.pdbx_seq_one_letter_code
_entity_poly.pdbx_strand_id
1 'polypeptide(L)'
;MGTEKEISSAKLIWKMTRPHTLTATFSPVILGTVASLYVAKIDWLLFIAMMAACLALQIATNLFNEYYDFKRGLDTAESVGIGGGIVRHGLKPKNVLTVALLLYVVAALIGIYICMNSSWWLVVIGLIGMAVGYLYTGGPLPIAYTPFGELVSGLLMGTCFVLIAFFIQTNTITIESVLISIPIGILVGAINMSNNIRDIEEDIKGGRKTLVILLGREKAVVTLAVAFFVAYLWIAVIVLMGYISPWALVMFLGLRKPISAIQSFQKGTKDPGYMRIAMKSTAMTNTIFGFLLSAGLLISYWF
;
A
#
# COMPACT_ATOMS: atom_id res chain seq x y z
N MET A 1 24.30 27.75 -17.10
CA MET A 1 24.14 27.53 -15.64
C MET A 1 22.70 27.87 -15.32
N GLY A 2 21.82 26.87 -15.34
CA GLY A 2 20.43 27.02 -14.96
C GLY A 2 20.35 26.98 -13.43
N THR A 3 19.76 28.03 -12.83
CA THR A 3 19.46 28.10 -11.41
C THR A 3 18.52 26.94 -11.04
N GLU A 4 19.04 25.89 -10.38
CA GLU A 4 18.21 24.91 -9.69
C GLU A 4 17.36 25.69 -8.67
N LYS A 5 16.05 25.77 -8.92
CA LYS A 5 15.10 26.32 -7.94
C LYS A 5 15.24 25.51 -6.66
N GLU A 6 15.72 26.13 -5.59
CA GLU A 6 15.73 25.54 -4.24
C GLU A 6 14.32 25.00 -3.95
N ILE A 7 14.23 23.67 -3.88
CA ILE A 7 12.97 23.02 -3.54
C ILE A 7 12.72 23.28 -2.05
N SER A 8 11.63 23.93 -1.69
CA SER A 8 11.30 24.20 -0.29
C SER A 8 11.30 22.89 0.53
N SER A 9 11.79 22.94 1.76
CA SER A 9 11.83 21.78 2.67
C SER A 9 10.48 21.07 2.80
N ALA A 10 9.38 21.82 2.80
CA ALA A 10 8.02 21.27 2.82
C ALA A 10 7.70 20.42 1.58
N LYS A 11 8.06 20.89 0.38
CA LYS A 11 7.86 20.14 -0.87
C LYS A 11 8.73 18.89 -0.91
N LEU A 12 9.89 18.94 -0.27
CA LEU A 12 10.80 17.83 -0.17
C LEU A 12 10.23 16.74 0.76
N ILE A 13 9.79 17.14 1.96
CA ILE A 13 9.11 16.24 2.90
C ILE A 13 7.90 15.60 2.22
N TRP A 14 7.07 16.38 1.53
CA TRP A 14 5.93 15.86 0.76
C TRP A 14 6.34 14.79 -0.26
N LYS A 15 7.43 14.97 -0.99
CA LYS A 15 7.94 13.94 -1.91
C LYS A 15 8.31 12.64 -1.18
N MET A 16 8.92 12.75 0.01
CA MET A 16 9.35 11.59 0.80
C MET A 16 8.17 10.80 1.37
N THR A 17 7.01 11.42 1.57
CA THR A 17 5.78 10.69 1.96
C THR A 17 5.31 9.72 0.87
N ARG A 18 5.87 9.80 -0.35
CA ARG A 18 5.50 8.98 -1.52
C ARG A 18 3.99 9.00 -1.79
N PRO A 19 3.38 10.18 -2.12
CA PRO A 19 1.93 10.35 -2.18
C PRO A 19 1.18 9.33 -3.05
N HIS A 20 1.84 8.82 -4.09
CA HIS A 20 1.27 7.80 -4.97
C HIS A 20 1.11 6.43 -4.30
N THR A 21 1.86 6.14 -3.22
CA THR A 21 1.70 4.90 -2.44
C THR A 21 0.64 5.03 -1.36
N LEU A 22 0.25 6.26 -0.98
CA LEU A 22 -0.79 6.49 0.03
C LEU A 22 -2.16 5.96 -0.43
N THR A 23 -2.34 5.75 -1.73
CA THR A 23 -3.54 5.09 -2.27
C THR A 23 -3.72 3.66 -1.79
N ALA A 24 -2.62 2.99 -1.38
CA ALA A 24 -2.65 1.70 -0.73
C ALA A 24 -3.31 1.75 0.67
N THR A 25 -3.45 2.93 1.26
CA THR A 25 -4.15 3.16 2.53
C THR A 25 -5.60 3.60 2.31
N PHE A 26 -5.84 4.54 1.40
CA PHE A 26 -7.19 5.08 1.16
C PHE A 26 -8.19 3.99 0.74
N SER A 27 -7.80 3.18 -0.24
CA SER A 27 -8.65 2.17 -0.85
C SER A 27 -9.17 1.13 0.15
N PRO A 28 -8.32 0.46 0.96
CA PRO A 28 -8.79 -0.54 1.91
C PRO A 28 -9.63 0.04 3.05
N VAL A 29 -9.26 1.22 3.58
CA VAL A 29 -10.01 1.84 4.68
C VAL A 29 -11.40 2.26 4.23
N ILE A 30 -11.52 2.85 3.03
CA ILE A 30 -12.83 3.23 2.47
C ILE A 30 -13.68 1.98 2.20
N LEU A 31 -13.11 0.94 1.58
CA LEU A 31 -13.84 -0.27 1.27
C LEU A 31 -14.36 -0.97 2.53
N GLY A 32 -13.54 -1.13 3.56
CA GLY A 32 -13.95 -1.74 4.83
C GLY A 32 -15.06 -0.92 5.53
N THR A 33 -14.95 0.41 5.51
CA THR A 33 -15.97 1.29 6.06
C THR A 33 -17.28 1.25 5.27
N VAL A 34 -17.20 1.25 3.93
CA VAL A 34 -18.41 1.14 3.10
C VAL A 34 -19.10 -0.21 3.30
N ALA A 35 -18.33 -1.30 3.36
CA ALA A 35 -18.88 -2.62 3.60
C ALA A 35 -19.57 -2.73 4.98
N SER A 36 -19.15 -1.96 5.97
CA SER A 36 -19.79 -1.97 7.29
C SER A 36 -21.24 -1.44 7.30
N LEU A 37 -21.65 -0.67 6.29
CA LEU A 37 -23.02 -0.17 6.15
C LEU A 37 -24.08 -1.27 6.14
N TYR A 38 -23.75 -2.47 5.69
CA TYR A 38 -24.65 -3.61 5.68
C TYR A 38 -24.92 -4.19 7.08
N VAL A 39 -24.13 -3.79 8.09
CA VAL A 39 -24.20 -4.31 9.45
C VAL A 39 -24.49 -3.19 10.47
N ALA A 40 -23.91 -2.01 10.29
CA ALA A 40 -23.99 -0.91 11.23
C ALA A 40 -24.00 0.45 10.51
N LYS A 41 -24.39 1.50 11.24
CA LYS A 41 -24.21 2.87 10.78
C LYS A 41 -22.74 3.29 10.93
N ILE A 42 -22.24 4.07 9.97
CA ILE A 42 -20.87 4.58 10.02
C ILE A 42 -20.71 5.58 11.17
N ASP A 43 -19.75 5.31 12.05
CA ASP A 43 -19.14 6.31 12.92
C ASP A 43 -18.04 7.04 12.14
N TRP A 44 -18.33 8.27 11.74
CA TRP A 44 -17.42 9.08 10.94
C TRP A 44 -16.14 9.46 11.68
N LEU A 45 -16.19 9.55 13.02
CA LEU A 45 -15.00 9.88 13.79
C LEU A 45 -14.04 8.68 13.85
N LEU A 46 -14.55 7.47 14.01
CA LEU A 46 -13.76 6.24 13.88
C LEU A 46 -13.19 6.06 12.48
N PHE A 47 -13.96 6.38 11.43
CA PHE A 47 -13.44 6.36 10.04
C PHE A 47 -12.27 7.32 9.86
N ILE A 48 -12.42 8.58 10.32
CA ILE A 48 -11.36 9.60 10.21
C ILE A 48 -10.15 9.19 11.05
N ALA A 49 -10.35 8.69 12.25
CA ALA A 49 -9.28 8.20 13.12
C ALA A 49 -8.51 7.04 12.46
N MET A 50 -9.21 6.05 11.92
CA MET A 50 -8.59 4.92 11.22
C MET A 50 -7.79 5.40 10.00
N MET A 51 -8.37 6.28 9.19
CA MET A 51 -7.69 6.84 8.02
C MET A 51 -6.42 7.59 8.43
N ALA A 52 -6.49 8.44 9.46
CA ALA A 52 -5.35 9.22 9.95
C ALA A 52 -4.25 8.32 10.53
N ALA A 53 -4.61 7.30 11.33
CA ALA A 53 -3.64 6.36 11.88
C ALA A 53 -2.92 5.57 10.79
N CYS A 54 -3.66 5.03 9.82
CA CYS A 54 -3.09 4.28 8.70
C CYS A 54 -2.19 5.15 7.81
N LEU A 55 -2.58 6.40 7.53
CA LEU A 55 -1.75 7.35 6.78
C LEU A 55 -0.46 7.69 7.55
N ALA A 56 -0.56 7.93 8.85
CA ALA A 56 0.61 8.21 9.68
C ALA A 56 1.60 7.03 9.68
N LEU A 57 1.10 5.80 9.83
CA LEU A 57 1.92 4.58 9.74
C LEU A 57 2.55 4.39 8.36
N GLN A 58 1.79 4.62 7.28
CA GLN A 58 2.30 4.52 5.91
C GLN A 58 3.41 5.54 5.64
N ILE A 59 3.20 6.79 6.03
CA ILE A 59 4.19 7.85 5.87
C ILE A 59 5.44 7.53 6.69
N ALA A 60 5.28 7.11 7.94
CA ALA A 60 6.39 6.73 8.80
C ALA A 60 7.20 5.57 8.22
N THR A 61 6.53 4.53 7.69
CA THR A 61 7.19 3.41 7.01
C THR A 61 8.00 3.89 5.80
N ASN A 62 7.45 4.81 5.00
CA ASN A 62 8.19 5.40 3.87
C ASN A 62 9.43 6.18 4.33
N LEU A 63 9.35 6.89 5.47
CA LEU A 63 10.49 7.61 6.06
C LEU A 63 11.52 6.66 6.68
N PHE A 64 11.09 5.55 7.29
CA PHE A 64 12.02 4.50 7.73
C PHE A 64 12.75 3.88 6.54
N ASN A 65 12.06 3.62 5.43
CA ASN A 65 12.69 3.13 4.20
C ASN A 65 13.79 4.11 3.74
N GLU A 66 13.48 5.39 3.63
CA GLU A 66 14.43 6.44 3.25
C GLU A 66 15.65 6.47 4.18
N TYR A 67 15.43 6.42 5.51
CA TYR A 67 16.50 6.45 6.49
C TYR A 67 17.39 5.21 6.43
N TYR A 68 16.80 4.01 6.36
CA TYR A 68 17.54 2.76 6.40
C TYR A 68 18.22 2.44 5.08
N ASP A 69 17.61 2.78 3.93
CA ASP A 69 18.23 2.62 2.62
C ASP A 69 19.46 3.55 2.50
N PHE A 70 19.37 4.81 2.99
CA PHE A 70 20.53 5.68 3.14
C PHE A 70 21.60 5.08 4.05
N LYS A 71 21.22 4.62 5.26
CA LYS A 71 22.16 4.09 6.26
C LYS A 71 22.91 2.85 5.76
N ARG A 72 22.31 2.07 4.87
CA ARG A 72 22.90 0.87 4.26
C ARG A 72 23.61 1.14 2.94
N GLY A 73 23.61 2.38 2.47
CA GLY A 73 24.26 2.78 1.21
C GLY A 73 23.54 2.25 -0.04
N LEU A 74 22.24 1.92 0.06
CA LEU A 74 21.41 1.49 -1.07
C LEU A 74 20.99 2.68 -1.94
N ASP A 75 20.71 3.81 -1.31
CA ASP A 75 20.36 5.05 -2.01
C ASP A 75 21.63 5.80 -2.40
N THR A 76 21.80 6.03 -3.70
CA THR A 76 22.86 6.86 -4.26
C THR A 76 22.27 8.08 -4.98
N ALA A 77 23.10 9.04 -5.34
CA ALA A 77 22.66 10.21 -6.12
C ALA A 77 22.06 9.80 -7.48
N GLU A 78 22.44 8.64 -8.00
CA GLU A 78 22.06 8.09 -9.30
C GLU A 78 20.83 7.18 -9.24
N SER A 79 20.38 6.81 -8.02
CA SER A 79 19.20 5.94 -7.83
C SER A 79 17.95 6.55 -8.46
N VAL A 80 17.25 5.79 -9.30
CA VAL A 80 16.07 6.26 -10.07
C VAL A 80 14.80 6.33 -9.22
N GLY A 81 14.82 5.83 -7.99
CA GLY A 81 13.68 5.76 -7.07
C GLY A 81 13.11 7.12 -6.67
N ILE A 82 11.89 7.12 -6.10
CA ILE A 82 11.18 8.32 -5.65
C ILE A 82 11.73 8.85 -4.33
N GLY A 83 12.51 8.05 -3.58
CA GLY A 83 13.27 8.42 -2.39
C GLY A 83 14.47 9.33 -2.71
N GLY A 84 15.40 9.43 -1.78
CA GLY A 84 16.65 10.18 -1.95
C GLY A 84 16.58 11.62 -1.46
N GLY A 85 15.64 11.93 -0.57
CA GLY A 85 15.60 13.23 0.12
C GLY A 85 16.85 13.48 0.94
N ILE A 86 17.43 12.44 1.52
CA ILE A 86 18.69 12.51 2.28
C ILE A 86 19.86 12.68 1.29
N VAL A 87 19.99 11.78 0.31
CA VAL A 87 21.15 11.72 -0.58
C VAL A 87 21.16 12.86 -1.62
N ARG A 88 20.00 13.12 -2.25
CA ARG A 88 19.92 14.09 -3.37
C ARG A 88 19.63 15.52 -2.94
N HIS A 89 19.02 15.69 -1.77
CA HIS A 89 18.53 17.00 -1.32
C HIS A 89 19.09 17.43 0.04
N GLY A 90 20.05 16.68 0.60
CA GLY A 90 20.81 17.07 1.80
C GLY A 90 19.98 17.12 3.09
N LEU A 91 18.85 16.44 3.17
CA LEU A 91 18.10 16.35 4.42
C LEU A 91 18.89 15.59 5.48
N LYS A 92 18.91 16.12 6.70
CA LYS A 92 19.59 15.45 7.81
C LYS A 92 18.89 14.13 8.14
N PRO A 93 19.60 12.97 8.11
CA PRO A 93 18.98 11.66 8.38
C PRO A 93 18.27 11.60 9.73
N LYS A 94 18.85 12.27 10.75
CA LYS A 94 18.25 12.37 12.09
C LYS A 94 16.86 13.01 12.06
N ASN A 95 16.65 14.04 11.25
CA ASN A 95 15.34 14.70 11.15
C ASN A 95 14.30 13.77 10.51
N VAL A 96 14.71 13.02 9.49
CA VAL A 96 13.83 12.03 8.81
C VAL A 96 13.40 10.96 9.81
N LEU A 97 14.33 10.40 10.56
CA LEU A 97 14.03 9.41 11.60
C LEU A 97 13.12 9.97 12.70
N THR A 98 13.39 11.20 13.16
CA THR A 98 12.58 11.87 14.19
C THR A 98 11.13 12.04 13.72
N VAL A 99 10.90 12.48 12.48
CA VAL A 99 9.54 12.62 11.93
C VAL A 99 8.86 11.27 11.84
N ALA A 100 9.55 10.20 11.41
CA ALA A 100 9.00 8.86 11.37
C ALA A 100 8.54 8.38 12.77
N LEU A 101 9.35 8.58 13.78
CA LEU A 101 9.02 8.20 15.16
C LEU A 101 7.86 9.03 15.73
N LEU A 102 7.81 10.34 15.44
CA LEU A 102 6.69 11.19 15.84
C LEU A 102 5.37 10.73 15.20
N LEU A 103 5.40 10.34 13.93
CA LEU A 103 4.23 9.78 13.26
C LEU A 103 3.78 8.45 13.87
N TYR A 104 4.71 7.62 14.35
CA TYR A 104 4.37 6.40 15.09
C TYR A 104 3.68 6.72 16.42
N VAL A 105 4.18 7.73 17.15
CA VAL A 105 3.54 8.18 18.39
C VAL A 105 2.12 8.69 18.11
N VAL A 106 1.95 9.52 17.07
CA VAL A 106 0.63 10.01 16.64
C VAL A 106 -0.29 8.84 16.28
N ALA A 107 0.18 7.88 15.51
CA ALA A 107 -0.60 6.70 15.13
C ALA A 107 -0.99 5.86 16.36
N ALA A 108 -0.09 5.70 17.34
CA ALA A 108 -0.37 5.00 18.58
C ALA A 108 -1.43 5.71 19.43
N LEU A 109 -1.36 7.04 19.57
CA LEU A 109 -2.36 7.82 20.29
C LEU A 109 -3.75 7.74 19.65
N ILE A 110 -3.82 7.84 18.31
CA ILE A 110 -5.06 7.63 17.56
C ILE A 110 -5.53 6.17 17.72
N GLY A 111 -4.63 5.20 17.70
CA GLY A 111 -4.91 3.79 17.92
C GLY A 111 -5.55 3.53 19.30
N ILE A 112 -5.05 4.18 20.36
CA ILE A 112 -5.67 4.13 21.70
C ILE A 112 -7.11 4.65 21.65
N TYR A 113 -7.35 5.79 20.99
CA TYR A 113 -8.70 6.32 20.81
C TYR A 113 -9.61 5.30 20.11
N ILE A 114 -9.15 4.66 19.02
CA ILE A 114 -9.91 3.62 18.31
C ILE A 114 -10.21 2.44 19.26
N CYS A 115 -9.24 1.98 20.04
CA CYS A 115 -9.42 0.88 20.98
C CYS A 115 -10.44 1.20 22.06
N MET A 116 -10.46 2.42 22.59
CA MET A 116 -11.42 2.88 23.59
C MET A 116 -12.86 2.91 23.07
N ASN A 117 -13.06 3.15 21.77
CA ASN A 117 -14.38 3.27 21.15
C ASN A 117 -14.81 2.02 20.35
N SER A 118 -13.97 0.98 20.29
CA SER A 118 -14.29 -0.28 19.62
C SER A 118 -13.85 -1.46 20.48
N SER A 119 -12.61 -1.94 20.34
CA SER A 119 -12.14 -3.10 21.08
C SER A 119 -10.63 -3.00 21.41
N TRP A 120 -10.29 -3.36 22.66
CA TRP A 120 -8.90 -3.43 23.13
C TRP A 120 -8.06 -4.53 22.43
N TRP A 121 -8.69 -5.47 21.81
CA TRP A 121 -8.05 -6.45 20.92
C TRP A 121 -7.17 -5.78 19.85
N LEU A 122 -7.61 -4.63 19.35
CA LEU A 122 -6.92 -3.87 18.30
C LEU A 122 -5.54 -3.36 18.74
N VAL A 123 -5.28 -3.25 20.06
CA VAL A 123 -3.93 -2.93 20.57
C VAL A 123 -2.90 -3.95 20.08
N VAL A 124 -3.23 -5.24 20.17
CA VAL A 124 -2.31 -6.32 19.75
C VAL A 124 -2.04 -6.22 18.26
N ILE A 125 -3.09 -6.07 17.44
CA ILE A 125 -2.97 -5.95 15.99
C ILE A 125 -2.19 -4.68 15.61
N GLY A 126 -2.48 -3.56 16.27
CA GLY A 126 -1.79 -2.29 16.06
C GLY A 126 -0.30 -2.38 16.38
N LEU A 127 0.07 -2.99 17.51
CA LEU A 127 1.47 -3.20 17.88
C LEU A 127 2.20 -4.11 16.91
N ILE A 128 1.57 -5.20 16.47
CA ILE A 128 2.13 -6.08 15.42
C ILE A 128 2.34 -5.28 14.12
N GLY A 129 1.33 -4.52 13.68
CA GLY A 129 1.42 -3.69 12.48
C GLY A 129 2.54 -2.66 12.55
N MET A 130 2.69 -1.98 13.69
CA MET A 130 3.80 -1.04 13.91
C MET A 130 5.16 -1.74 13.92
N ALA A 131 5.28 -2.89 14.62
CA ALA A 131 6.51 -3.67 14.64
C ALA A 131 6.92 -4.12 13.22
N VAL A 132 5.98 -4.65 12.44
CA VAL A 132 6.24 -5.07 11.06
C VAL A 132 6.55 -3.87 10.16
N GLY A 133 5.85 -2.75 10.30
CA GLY A 133 6.14 -1.51 9.55
C GLY A 133 7.57 -1.00 9.79
N TYR A 134 8.06 -1.07 11.02
CA TYR A 134 9.46 -0.76 11.35
C TYR A 134 10.42 -1.81 10.80
N LEU A 135 10.16 -3.10 11.06
CA LEU A 135 11.00 -4.23 10.64
C LEU A 135 10.97 -4.45 9.11
N TYR A 136 10.06 -3.77 8.41
CA TYR A 136 10.00 -3.87 6.95
C TYR A 136 11.33 -3.47 6.31
N THR A 137 11.95 -2.39 6.77
CA THR A 137 13.28 -1.94 6.33
C THR A 137 14.28 -1.77 7.47
N GLY A 138 13.81 -1.66 8.71
CA GLY A 138 14.63 -1.57 9.91
C GLY A 138 15.10 -2.92 10.44
N GLY A 139 15.89 -2.88 11.52
CA GLY A 139 16.36 -4.09 12.20
C GLY A 139 17.47 -4.85 11.46
N PRO A 140 17.87 -6.03 12.02
CA PRO A 140 19.00 -6.82 11.49
C PRO A 140 18.63 -7.64 10.24
N LEU A 141 17.37 -8.04 10.11
CA LEU A 141 16.84 -8.84 9.00
C LEU A 141 15.56 -8.19 8.46
N PRO A 142 15.67 -7.16 7.59
CA PRO A 142 14.49 -6.48 7.07
C PRO A 142 13.63 -7.39 6.19
N ILE A 143 12.32 -7.28 6.33
CA ILE A 143 11.36 -8.05 5.51
C ILE A 143 11.54 -7.73 4.02
N ALA A 144 11.87 -6.48 3.69
CA ALA A 144 12.15 -6.05 2.31
C ALA A 144 13.36 -6.76 1.66
N TYR A 145 14.20 -7.43 2.45
CA TYR A 145 15.32 -8.24 1.95
C TYR A 145 14.94 -9.68 1.67
N THR A 146 13.72 -10.07 1.96
CA THR A 146 13.21 -11.44 1.87
C THR A 146 12.17 -11.56 0.74
N PRO A 147 11.84 -12.78 0.29
CA PRO A 147 10.79 -12.99 -0.71
C PRO A 147 9.36 -12.81 -0.16
N PHE A 148 9.21 -12.41 1.10
CA PHE A 148 7.89 -12.25 1.74
C PHE A 148 7.37 -10.81 1.73
N GLY A 149 8.13 -9.84 1.20
CA GLY A 149 7.77 -8.42 1.21
C GLY A 149 6.41 -8.13 0.59
N GLU A 150 6.11 -8.73 -0.56
CA GLU A 150 4.83 -8.57 -1.27
C GLU A 150 3.66 -9.16 -0.47
N LEU A 151 3.86 -10.36 0.10
CA LEU A 151 2.83 -11.02 0.90
C LEU A 151 2.53 -10.22 2.18
N VAL A 152 3.55 -9.79 2.90
CA VAL A 152 3.41 -9.05 4.16
C VAL A 152 2.75 -7.69 3.91
N SER A 153 3.16 -6.96 2.87
CA SER A 153 2.53 -5.68 2.53
C SER A 153 1.07 -5.86 2.12
N GLY A 154 0.76 -6.86 1.30
CA GLY A 154 -0.60 -7.18 0.87
C GLY A 154 -1.50 -7.56 2.05
N LEU A 155 -1.02 -8.44 2.93
CA LEU A 155 -1.78 -8.90 4.09
C LEU A 155 -2.06 -7.76 5.06
N LEU A 156 -1.04 -7.01 5.49
CA LEU A 156 -1.19 -6.01 6.55
C LEU A 156 -1.82 -4.71 6.05
N MET A 157 -1.40 -4.21 4.90
CA MET A 157 -1.90 -2.92 4.40
C MET A 157 -3.12 -3.07 3.47
N GLY A 158 -3.32 -4.25 2.88
CA GLY A 158 -4.51 -4.54 2.10
C GLY A 158 -5.59 -5.19 2.97
N THR A 159 -5.47 -6.50 3.18
CA THR A 159 -6.48 -7.32 3.87
C THR A 159 -6.79 -6.83 5.28
N CYS A 160 -5.76 -6.66 6.14
CA CYS A 160 -6.00 -6.25 7.53
C CYS A 160 -6.60 -4.84 7.61
N PHE A 161 -6.20 -3.89 6.77
CA PHE A 161 -6.79 -2.54 6.79
C PHE A 161 -8.28 -2.57 6.43
N VAL A 162 -8.72 -3.38 5.45
CA VAL A 162 -10.15 -3.57 5.15
C VAL A 162 -10.87 -4.15 6.37
N LEU A 163 -10.34 -5.22 6.95
CA LEU A 163 -10.97 -5.91 8.07
C LEU A 163 -11.03 -5.06 9.34
N ILE A 164 -9.96 -4.31 9.65
CA ILE A 164 -9.97 -3.41 10.81
C ILE A 164 -10.95 -2.27 10.59
N ALA A 165 -10.97 -1.67 9.38
CA ALA A 165 -11.92 -0.60 9.07
C ALA A 165 -13.37 -1.07 9.15
N PHE A 166 -13.67 -2.30 8.75
CA PHE A 166 -14.97 -2.92 8.94
C PHE A 166 -15.25 -3.19 10.42
N PHE A 167 -14.28 -3.80 11.13
CA PHE A 167 -14.46 -4.24 12.52
C PHE A 167 -14.70 -3.07 13.48
N ILE A 168 -13.99 -1.95 13.34
CA ILE A 168 -14.16 -0.78 14.22
C ILE A 168 -15.57 -0.17 14.13
N GLN A 169 -16.27 -0.39 13.02
CA GLN A 169 -17.64 0.09 12.80
C GLN A 169 -18.69 -0.90 13.31
N THR A 170 -18.39 -2.21 13.31
CA THR A 170 -19.38 -3.27 13.49
C THR A 170 -19.14 -4.14 14.72
N ASN A 171 -17.93 -4.10 15.29
CA ASN A 171 -17.44 -5.01 16.34
C ASN A 171 -17.55 -6.50 15.97
N THR A 172 -17.60 -6.81 14.66
CA THR A 172 -17.67 -8.18 14.15
C THR A 172 -16.87 -8.31 12.85
N ILE A 173 -16.69 -9.55 12.39
CA ILE A 173 -16.13 -9.87 11.07
C ILE A 173 -17.12 -10.79 10.38
N THR A 174 -17.52 -10.46 9.15
CA THR A 174 -18.40 -11.31 8.33
C THR A 174 -17.59 -12.00 7.22
N ILE A 175 -18.16 -13.06 6.66
CA ILE A 175 -17.53 -13.77 5.55
C ILE A 175 -17.33 -12.84 4.34
N GLU A 176 -18.31 -11.95 4.07
CA GLU A 176 -18.26 -10.98 2.99
C GLU A 176 -17.12 -9.99 3.17
N SER A 177 -16.92 -9.49 4.42
CA SER A 177 -15.80 -8.58 4.74
C SER A 177 -14.43 -9.24 4.48
N VAL A 178 -14.30 -10.52 4.80
CA VAL A 178 -13.09 -11.30 4.50
C VAL A 178 -12.92 -11.47 2.98
N LEU A 179 -13.99 -11.89 2.28
CA LEU A 179 -13.92 -12.14 0.86
C LEU A 179 -13.57 -10.89 0.03
N ILE A 180 -14.12 -9.72 0.36
CA ILE A 180 -13.80 -8.47 -0.35
C ILE A 180 -12.40 -7.92 0.01
N SER A 181 -11.82 -8.32 1.15
CA SER A 181 -10.49 -7.87 1.55
C SER A 181 -9.35 -8.53 0.77
N ILE A 182 -9.56 -9.77 0.32
CA ILE A 182 -8.55 -10.59 -0.36
C ILE A 182 -8.01 -9.91 -1.64
N PRO A 183 -8.84 -9.47 -2.60
CA PRO A 183 -8.34 -8.83 -3.81
C PRO A 183 -7.61 -7.52 -3.53
N ILE A 184 -7.99 -6.77 -2.49
CA ILE A 184 -7.25 -5.58 -2.06
C ILE A 184 -5.86 -5.96 -1.54
N GLY A 185 -5.76 -7.04 -0.75
CA GLY A 185 -4.46 -7.59 -0.33
C GLY A 185 -3.57 -7.95 -1.52
N ILE A 186 -4.12 -8.65 -2.51
CA ILE A 186 -3.40 -9.00 -3.75
C ILE A 186 -2.91 -7.73 -4.47
N LEU A 187 -3.76 -6.72 -4.63
CA LEU A 187 -3.42 -5.49 -5.35
C LEU A 187 -2.40 -4.61 -4.60
N VAL A 188 -2.44 -4.59 -3.27
CA VAL A 188 -1.42 -3.90 -2.45
C VAL A 188 -0.07 -4.63 -2.57
N GLY A 189 -0.06 -5.97 -2.49
CA GLY A 189 1.13 -6.77 -2.76
C GLY A 189 1.69 -6.54 -4.17
N ALA A 190 0.81 -6.37 -5.17
CA ALA A 190 1.17 -6.05 -6.55
C ALA A 190 1.87 -4.68 -6.67
N ILE A 191 1.49 -3.68 -5.86
CA ILE A 191 2.21 -2.40 -5.82
C ILE A 191 3.65 -2.61 -5.37
N ASN A 192 3.86 -3.42 -4.33
CA ASN A 192 5.20 -3.73 -3.84
C ASN A 192 6.02 -4.51 -4.88
N MET A 193 5.41 -5.53 -5.51
CA MET A 193 6.03 -6.27 -6.61
C MET A 193 6.44 -5.36 -7.76
N SER A 194 5.61 -4.40 -8.13
CA SER A 194 5.91 -3.39 -9.14
C SER A 194 7.15 -2.55 -8.81
N ASN A 195 7.33 -2.18 -7.53
CA ASN A 195 8.53 -1.51 -7.04
C ASN A 195 9.77 -2.42 -7.20
N ASN A 196 9.68 -3.66 -6.75
CA ASN A 196 10.78 -4.62 -6.82
C ASN A 196 11.16 -4.98 -8.28
N ILE A 197 10.18 -5.00 -9.22
CA ILE A 197 10.47 -5.16 -10.67
C ILE A 197 11.28 -3.97 -11.20
N ARG A 198 10.97 -2.74 -10.77
CA ARG A 198 11.74 -1.57 -11.17
C ARG A 198 13.17 -1.63 -10.65
N ASP A 199 13.31 -1.98 -9.38
CA ASP A 199 14.55 -1.82 -8.63
C ASP A 199 15.44 -3.08 -8.64
N ILE A 200 15.12 -4.10 -9.46
CA ILE A 200 15.75 -5.44 -9.41
C ILE A 200 17.28 -5.40 -9.48
N GLU A 201 17.88 -4.54 -10.33
CA GLU A 201 19.33 -4.44 -10.47
C GLU A 201 19.99 -3.81 -9.23
N GLU A 202 19.34 -2.81 -8.65
CA GLU A 202 19.80 -2.13 -7.42
C GLU A 202 19.64 -3.05 -6.21
N ASP A 203 18.53 -3.77 -6.14
CA ASP A 203 18.24 -4.74 -5.08
C ASP A 203 19.24 -5.91 -5.07
N ILE A 204 19.63 -6.41 -6.23
CA ILE A 204 20.69 -7.45 -6.35
C ILE A 204 22.02 -6.91 -5.82
N LYS A 205 22.43 -5.70 -6.21
CA LYS A 205 23.66 -5.06 -5.72
C LYS A 205 23.59 -4.83 -4.20
N GLY A 206 22.41 -4.52 -3.67
CA GLY A 206 22.15 -4.34 -2.26
C GLY A 206 22.07 -5.64 -1.44
N GLY A 207 22.23 -6.81 -2.07
CA GLY A 207 22.19 -8.12 -1.41
C GLY A 207 20.79 -8.56 -0.99
N ARG A 208 19.72 -7.95 -1.54
CA ARG A 208 18.34 -8.36 -1.31
C ARG A 208 18.04 -9.71 -1.98
N LYS A 209 17.04 -10.43 -1.46
CA LYS A 209 16.55 -11.69 -2.00
C LYS A 209 15.01 -11.64 -2.13
N THR A 210 14.52 -10.61 -2.85
CA THR A 210 13.08 -10.42 -3.04
C THR A 210 12.51 -11.53 -3.93
N LEU A 211 11.17 -11.70 -3.89
CA LEU A 211 10.47 -12.65 -4.76
C LEU A 211 10.78 -12.38 -6.24
N VAL A 212 10.86 -11.10 -6.62
CA VAL A 212 11.17 -10.68 -7.98
C VAL A 212 12.58 -11.10 -8.41
N ILE A 213 13.57 -11.04 -7.52
CA ILE A 213 14.93 -11.52 -7.80
C ILE A 213 14.95 -13.04 -8.01
N LEU A 214 14.20 -13.78 -7.18
CA LEU A 214 14.11 -15.24 -7.29
C LEU A 214 13.42 -15.71 -8.58
N LEU A 215 12.39 -14.98 -9.03
CA LEU A 215 11.66 -15.30 -10.25
C LEU A 215 12.38 -14.82 -11.51
N GLY A 216 13.14 -13.74 -11.39
CA GLY A 216 13.63 -12.95 -12.52
C GLY A 216 12.54 -12.04 -13.09
N ARG A 217 12.95 -10.95 -13.76
CA ARG A 217 12.06 -9.87 -14.21
C ARG A 217 10.88 -10.36 -15.06
N GLU A 218 11.14 -11.21 -16.03
CA GLU A 218 10.10 -11.67 -16.97
C GLU A 218 8.99 -12.44 -16.25
N LYS A 219 9.36 -13.44 -15.42
CA LYS A 219 8.39 -14.22 -14.65
C LYS A 219 7.69 -13.35 -13.59
N ALA A 220 8.36 -12.37 -13.01
CA ALA A 220 7.76 -11.43 -12.07
C ALA A 220 6.66 -10.58 -12.74
N VAL A 221 6.87 -10.13 -13.99
CA VAL A 221 5.83 -9.43 -14.77
C VAL A 221 4.63 -10.33 -15.07
N VAL A 222 4.87 -11.61 -15.38
CA VAL A 222 3.79 -12.59 -15.56
C VAL A 222 3.05 -12.81 -14.22
N THR A 223 3.77 -12.96 -13.12
CA THR A 223 3.17 -13.10 -11.78
C THR A 223 2.31 -11.89 -11.42
N LEU A 224 2.77 -10.68 -11.74
CA LEU A 224 2.00 -9.45 -11.56
C LEU A 224 0.70 -9.46 -12.39
N ALA A 225 0.78 -9.93 -13.65
CA ALA A 225 -0.41 -10.06 -14.51
C ALA A 225 -1.42 -11.07 -13.95
N VAL A 226 -0.92 -12.21 -13.45
CA VAL A 226 -1.75 -13.23 -12.78
C VAL A 226 -2.37 -12.66 -11.50
N ALA A 227 -1.65 -11.89 -10.70
CA ALA A 227 -2.18 -11.25 -9.50
C ALA A 227 -3.36 -10.30 -9.85
N PHE A 228 -3.22 -9.47 -10.88
CA PHE A 228 -4.32 -8.64 -11.37
C PHE A 228 -5.51 -9.48 -11.83
N PHE A 229 -5.28 -10.50 -12.67
CA PHE A 229 -6.33 -11.37 -13.14
C PHE A 229 -7.08 -12.05 -12.00
N VAL A 230 -6.36 -12.60 -11.01
CA VAL A 230 -6.95 -13.26 -9.85
C VAL A 230 -7.78 -12.28 -9.02
N ALA A 231 -7.31 -11.05 -8.80
CA ALA A 231 -8.06 -10.05 -8.03
C ALA A 231 -9.41 -9.71 -8.68
N TYR A 232 -9.44 -9.54 -10.01
CA TYR A 232 -10.67 -9.27 -10.74
C TYR A 232 -11.59 -10.51 -10.82
N LEU A 233 -11.03 -11.67 -11.12
CA LEU A 233 -11.77 -12.92 -11.16
C LEU A 233 -12.42 -13.24 -9.81
N TRP A 234 -11.71 -12.99 -8.70
CA TRP A 234 -12.21 -13.24 -7.36
C TRP A 234 -13.53 -12.54 -7.08
N ILE A 235 -13.64 -11.25 -7.42
CA ILE A 235 -14.91 -10.53 -7.26
C ILE A 235 -16.00 -11.11 -8.12
N ALA A 236 -15.70 -11.48 -9.39
CA ALA A 236 -16.69 -12.13 -10.25
C ALA A 236 -17.20 -13.44 -9.63
N VAL A 237 -16.30 -14.24 -9.06
CA VAL A 237 -16.66 -15.51 -8.42
C VAL A 237 -17.56 -15.29 -7.20
N ILE A 238 -17.20 -14.37 -6.28
CA ILE A 238 -18.00 -14.14 -5.07
C ILE A 238 -19.35 -13.47 -5.38
N VAL A 239 -19.47 -12.72 -6.47
CA VAL A 239 -20.75 -12.24 -7.00
C VAL A 239 -21.60 -13.41 -7.53
N LEU A 240 -21.01 -14.31 -8.33
CA LEU A 240 -21.71 -15.49 -8.85
C LEU A 240 -22.15 -16.45 -7.75
N MET A 241 -21.39 -16.52 -6.65
CA MET A 241 -21.74 -17.30 -5.45
C MET A 241 -22.79 -16.61 -4.57
N GLY A 242 -23.21 -15.39 -4.91
CA GLY A 242 -24.23 -14.65 -4.16
C GLY A 242 -23.76 -13.98 -2.86
N TYR A 243 -22.45 -13.92 -2.59
CA TYR A 243 -21.94 -13.26 -1.38
C TYR A 243 -22.08 -11.74 -1.43
N ILE A 244 -21.95 -11.13 -2.59
CA ILE A 244 -22.10 -9.69 -2.80
C ILE A 244 -22.91 -9.39 -4.05
N SER A 245 -23.48 -8.19 -4.09
CA SER A 245 -24.32 -7.74 -5.20
C SER A 245 -23.60 -7.69 -6.55
N PRO A 246 -24.29 -7.94 -7.68
CA PRO A 246 -23.75 -7.73 -9.03
C PRO A 246 -23.24 -6.31 -9.31
N TRP A 247 -23.68 -5.30 -8.59
CA TRP A 247 -23.15 -3.95 -8.70
C TRP A 247 -21.64 -3.86 -8.39
N ALA A 248 -21.09 -4.82 -7.63
CA ALA A 248 -19.65 -4.92 -7.41
C ALA A 248 -18.85 -5.09 -8.70
N LEU A 249 -19.46 -5.61 -9.78
CA LEU A 249 -18.81 -5.79 -11.09
C LEU A 249 -18.47 -4.47 -11.79
N VAL A 250 -18.97 -3.33 -11.29
CA VAL A 250 -18.58 -2.01 -11.81
C VAL A 250 -17.07 -1.79 -11.75
N MET A 251 -16.34 -2.51 -10.85
CA MET A 251 -14.88 -2.45 -10.77
C MET A 251 -14.19 -2.85 -12.08
N PHE A 252 -14.85 -3.63 -12.98
CA PHE A 252 -14.29 -3.97 -14.28
C PHE A 252 -14.06 -2.77 -15.20
N LEU A 253 -14.69 -1.63 -14.95
CA LEU A 253 -14.40 -0.37 -15.65
C LEU A 253 -12.96 0.10 -15.45
N GLY A 254 -12.29 -0.40 -14.40
CA GLY A 254 -10.89 -0.12 -14.10
C GLY A 254 -9.86 -0.93 -14.89
N LEU A 255 -10.25 -1.93 -15.69
CA LEU A 255 -9.35 -2.89 -16.37
C LEU A 255 -8.28 -2.27 -17.27
N ARG A 256 -8.50 -1.05 -17.76
CA ARG A 256 -7.50 -0.34 -18.58
C ARG A 256 -6.18 -0.14 -17.82
N LYS A 257 -6.20 -0.03 -16.48
CA LYS A 257 -5.01 0.26 -15.69
C LYS A 257 -4.07 -0.95 -15.52
N PRO A 258 -4.54 -2.15 -15.09
CA PRO A 258 -3.68 -3.32 -15.03
C PRO A 258 -3.11 -3.69 -16.41
N ILE A 259 -3.90 -3.57 -17.49
CA ILE A 259 -3.42 -3.80 -18.86
C ILE A 259 -2.29 -2.83 -19.21
N SER A 260 -2.48 -1.54 -18.94
CA SER A 260 -1.43 -0.52 -19.16
C SER A 260 -0.17 -0.78 -18.33
N ALA A 261 -0.29 -1.26 -17.09
CA ALA A 261 0.84 -1.61 -16.25
C ALA A 261 1.69 -2.72 -16.89
N ILE A 262 1.05 -3.83 -17.28
CA ILE A 262 1.75 -4.99 -17.87
C ILE A 262 2.39 -4.63 -19.21
N GLN A 263 1.65 -3.95 -20.10
CA GLN A 263 2.19 -3.50 -21.40
C GLN A 263 3.40 -2.58 -21.22
N SER A 264 3.39 -1.72 -20.21
CA SER A 264 4.52 -0.82 -19.96
C SER A 264 5.73 -1.57 -19.41
N PHE A 265 5.56 -2.56 -18.54
CA PHE A 265 6.65 -3.43 -18.10
C PHE A 265 7.24 -4.26 -19.24
N GLN A 266 6.42 -4.73 -20.18
CA GLN A 266 6.89 -5.49 -21.35
C GLN A 266 7.65 -4.64 -22.36
N LYS A 267 7.24 -3.36 -22.56
CA LYS A 267 7.86 -2.46 -23.56
C LYS A 267 9.20 -1.88 -23.13
N GLY A 268 9.41 -1.69 -21.84
CA GLY A 268 10.54 -0.89 -21.41
C GLY A 268 11.16 -1.30 -20.09
N THR A 269 11.77 -2.50 -20.04
CA THR A 269 12.49 -2.94 -18.83
C THR A 269 13.70 -2.07 -18.47
N LYS A 270 14.23 -1.29 -19.43
CA LYS A 270 15.38 -0.40 -19.23
C LYS A 270 15.05 1.09 -19.41
N ASP A 271 13.82 1.43 -19.85
CA ASP A 271 13.41 2.82 -20.05
C ASP A 271 12.70 3.37 -18.81
N PRO A 272 13.26 4.37 -18.10
CA PRO A 272 12.65 4.97 -16.92
C PRO A 272 11.24 5.55 -17.19
N GLY A 273 10.93 5.93 -18.41
CA GLY A 273 9.62 6.44 -18.81
C GLY A 273 8.56 5.37 -18.71
N TYR A 274 8.76 4.20 -19.30
CA TYR A 274 7.82 3.07 -19.22
C TYR A 274 7.72 2.51 -17.81
N MET A 275 8.82 2.42 -17.07
CA MET A 275 8.80 2.00 -15.67
C MET A 275 7.91 2.91 -14.80
N ARG A 276 8.01 4.24 -15.00
CA ARG A 276 7.16 5.20 -14.29
C ARG A 276 5.66 5.00 -14.61
N ILE A 277 5.33 4.76 -15.88
CA ILE A 277 3.95 4.49 -16.33
C ILE A 277 3.45 3.18 -15.70
N ALA A 278 4.25 2.12 -15.73
CA ALA A 278 3.93 0.82 -15.16
C ALA A 278 3.59 0.91 -13.68
N MET A 279 4.46 1.55 -12.89
CA MET A 279 4.25 1.75 -11.46
C MET A 279 3.03 2.60 -11.15
N LYS A 280 2.85 3.74 -11.85
CA LYS A 280 1.67 4.57 -11.69
C LYS A 280 0.40 3.81 -12.03
N SER A 281 0.41 3.02 -13.10
CA SER A 281 -0.74 2.22 -13.52
C SER A 281 -1.06 1.11 -12.51
N THR A 282 -0.05 0.47 -11.91
CA THR A 282 -0.23 -0.51 -10.83
C THR A 282 -0.88 0.12 -9.60
N ALA A 283 -0.37 1.25 -9.13
CA ALA A 283 -0.95 1.96 -7.99
C ALA A 283 -2.40 2.41 -8.28
N MET A 284 -2.65 2.94 -9.50
CA MET A 284 -3.99 3.32 -9.94
C MET A 284 -4.93 2.13 -10.08
N THR A 285 -4.43 0.92 -10.38
CA THR A 285 -5.26 -0.30 -10.42
C THR A 285 -5.88 -0.54 -9.05
N ASN A 286 -5.07 -0.55 -7.97
CA ASN A 286 -5.57 -0.71 -6.61
C ASN A 286 -6.58 0.39 -6.24
N THR A 287 -6.25 1.65 -6.56
CA THR A 287 -7.11 2.79 -6.24
C THR A 287 -8.46 2.69 -6.93
N ILE A 288 -8.46 2.55 -8.25
CA ILE A 288 -9.70 2.53 -9.06
C ILE A 288 -10.52 1.29 -8.72
N PHE A 289 -9.88 0.12 -8.55
CA PHE A 289 -10.55 -1.11 -8.16
C PHE A 289 -11.28 -0.93 -6.81
N GLY A 290 -10.60 -0.46 -5.77
CA GLY A 290 -11.18 -0.29 -4.45
C GLY A 290 -12.28 0.77 -4.41
N PHE A 291 -12.11 1.90 -5.11
CA PHE A 291 -13.15 2.94 -5.20
C PHE A 291 -14.37 2.47 -5.99
N LEU A 292 -14.18 1.78 -7.12
CA LEU A 292 -15.31 1.26 -7.90
C LEU A 292 -16.02 0.13 -7.17
N LEU A 293 -15.29 -0.77 -6.49
CA LEU A 293 -15.88 -1.80 -5.66
C LEU A 293 -16.71 -1.17 -4.52
N SER A 294 -16.15 -0.16 -3.83
CA SER A 294 -16.88 0.59 -2.80
C SER A 294 -18.13 1.28 -3.37
N ALA A 295 -18.03 1.89 -4.55
CA ALA A 295 -19.18 2.50 -5.22
C ALA A 295 -20.26 1.46 -5.57
N GLY A 296 -19.86 0.28 -6.08
CA GLY A 296 -20.79 -0.82 -6.35
C GLY A 296 -21.53 -1.30 -5.09
N LEU A 297 -20.81 -1.42 -3.97
CA LEU A 297 -21.43 -1.76 -2.68
C LEU A 297 -22.38 -0.64 -2.20
N LEU A 298 -22.02 0.63 -2.35
CA LEU A 298 -22.89 1.74 -2.00
C LEU A 298 -24.16 1.77 -2.85
N ILE A 299 -24.05 1.58 -4.16
CA ILE A 299 -25.22 1.47 -5.06
C ILE A 299 -26.14 0.35 -4.58
N SER A 300 -25.59 -0.83 -4.32
CA SER A 300 -26.35 -1.98 -3.82
C SER A 300 -26.98 -1.78 -2.45
N TYR A 301 -26.43 -0.91 -1.62
CA TYR A 301 -26.99 -0.60 -0.29
C TYR A 301 -28.23 0.31 -0.39
N TRP A 302 -28.30 1.17 -1.42
CA TRP A 302 -29.39 2.14 -1.57
C TRP A 302 -30.48 1.67 -2.54
N PHE A 303 -30.17 0.71 -3.41
CA PHE A 303 -31.10 0.17 -4.43
C PHE A 303 -31.23 -1.37 -4.34
#